data_ce69a69fb6ad0164ad477b57e4f7ecb9
#
_entry.id   ce69a69fb6ad0164ad477b57e4f7ecb9
#
_cell.length_a   1.000
_cell.length_b   1.000
_cell.length_c   1.000
_cell.angle_alpha   90.00
_cell.angle_beta   90.00
_cell.angle_gamma   90.00
#
_symmetry.space_group_name_H-M   'P 1'
#
loop_
_entity.id
_entity.type
_entity.pdbx_description
1 polymer ?
#
loop_
_entity_poly.entity_id
_entity_poly.type
_entity_poly.pdbx_seq_one_letter_code
_entity_poly.pdbx_strand_id
1 'polypeptide(L)'
;TPSNSSAASDVYKRQGLIAGGDTALRNPVEGAEDDENRGWEELVEHQINEKDTVIGIAASGTTPYVIGALREARKHGVLTGCITSNPDSPMAAEANVAIEMIVGPEYVTGSSRMKSGTGQKMILNMISTSVMIQLGRVKGNKMVNMQLSNHKLVERGTRMIMEELGLNHDHAQKLLLLHGSVKNAIDAYRYSQDH
;
A
#
# COMPACT_ATOMS: atom_id res chain seq x y z
N THR A 1 -1.48 11.63 11.29
CA THR A 1 -2.35 10.45 11.03
C THR A 1 -2.05 9.93 9.64
N PRO A 2 -1.67 8.66 9.49
CA PRO A 2 -1.50 8.09 8.16
C PRO A 2 -2.82 8.24 7.40
N SER A 3 -2.76 8.90 6.24
CA SER A 3 -3.91 9.04 5.37
C SER A 3 -4.31 7.65 4.90
N ASN A 4 -5.45 7.16 5.37
CA ASN A 4 -6.05 5.97 4.79
C ASN A 4 -6.16 6.21 3.29
N SER A 5 -5.52 5.38 2.49
CA SER A 5 -5.67 5.42 1.04
C SER A 5 -7.17 5.36 0.71
N SER A 6 -7.66 6.26 -0.13
CA SER A 6 -9.06 6.28 -0.56
C SER A 6 -9.51 4.97 -1.25
N ALA A 7 -8.60 4.09 -1.55
CA ALA A 7 -8.85 2.74 -2.06
C ALA A 7 -8.93 1.68 -0.95
N ALA A 8 -8.61 2.03 0.31
CA ALA A 8 -8.68 1.09 1.41
C ALA A 8 -10.15 0.83 1.76
N SER A 9 -10.58 -0.41 1.61
CA SER A 9 -11.80 -0.91 2.23
C SER A 9 -11.48 -1.46 3.62
N ASP A 10 -12.52 -1.79 4.39
CA ASP A 10 -12.35 -2.46 5.69
C ASP A 10 -11.58 -3.79 5.62
N VAL A 11 -11.39 -4.34 4.42
CA VAL A 11 -10.68 -5.59 4.16
C VAL A 11 -9.18 -5.39 3.96
N TYR A 12 -8.73 -4.19 3.55
CA TYR A 12 -7.32 -3.90 3.31
C TYR A 12 -6.97 -2.51 3.82
N LYS A 13 -6.12 -2.47 4.83
CA LYS A 13 -5.55 -1.23 5.37
C LYS A 13 -4.04 -1.22 5.15
N ARG A 14 -3.50 -0.08 4.81
CA ARG A 14 -2.07 0.12 4.65
C ARG A 14 -1.63 1.30 5.51
N GLN A 15 -0.63 1.06 6.33
CA GLN A 15 -0.05 2.06 7.22
C GLN A 15 1.45 2.18 6.96
N GLY A 16 2.02 3.32 7.20
CA GLY A 16 3.45 3.56 7.15
C GLY A 16 3.96 3.91 8.55
N LEU A 17 4.99 3.21 9.00
CA LEU A 17 5.75 3.53 10.19
C LEU A 17 7.13 4.01 9.74
N ILE A 18 7.68 4.97 10.44
CA ILE A 18 9.00 5.53 10.16
C ILE A 18 9.77 5.70 11.47
N ALA A 19 11.02 5.34 11.48
CA ALA A 19 11.89 5.57 12.62
C ALA A 19 11.87 7.05 13.02
N GLY A 20 11.59 7.33 14.30
CA GLY A 20 11.39 8.70 14.80
C GLY A 20 9.96 9.24 14.63
N GLY A 21 9.03 8.44 14.12
CA GLY A 21 7.60 8.76 14.04
C GLY A 21 7.29 9.96 13.13
N ASP A 22 6.13 10.60 13.35
CA ASP A 22 5.66 11.75 12.55
C ASP A 22 6.64 12.95 12.55
N THR A 23 7.47 13.08 13.57
CA THR A 23 8.50 14.11 13.62
C THR A 23 9.53 13.93 12.51
N ALA A 24 9.92 12.68 12.24
CA ALA A 24 10.94 12.34 11.23
C ALA A 24 10.49 12.64 9.79
N LEU A 25 9.20 12.80 9.54
CA LEU A 25 8.67 13.22 8.23
C LEU A 25 9.06 14.67 7.87
N ARG A 26 9.39 15.50 8.84
CA ARG A 26 9.67 16.92 8.64
C ARG A 26 11.00 17.38 9.21
N ASN A 27 11.43 16.76 10.28
CA ASN A 27 12.66 17.10 10.98
C ASN A 27 13.48 15.83 11.24
N PRO A 28 14.80 15.85 11.08
CA PRO A 28 15.62 14.68 11.40
C PRO A 28 15.51 14.34 12.89
N VAL A 29 15.38 13.04 13.17
CA VAL A 29 15.44 12.48 14.54
C VAL A 29 16.66 11.58 14.57
N GLU A 30 17.75 12.10 15.11
CA GLU A 30 19.02 11.38 15.15
C GLU A 30 18.92 10.14 16.05
N GLY A 31 19.58 9.04 15.64
CA GLY A 31 19.59 7.78 16.38
C GLY A 31 18.30 6.97 16.36
N ALA A 32 17.21 7.48 15.78
CA ALA A 32 15.94 6.74 15.72
C ALA A 32 16.03 5.45 14.88
N GLU A 33 16.89 5.42 13.87
CA GLU A 33 17.13 4.25 13.02
C GLU A 33 17.98 3.17 13.70
N ASP A 34 18.69 3.52 14.77
CA ASP A 34 19.62 2.63 15.48
C ASP A 34 18.93 1.79 16.57
N ASP A 35 17.70 2.12 16.94
CA ASP A 35 16.94 1.37 17.94
C ASP A 35 16.29 0.13 17.31
N GLU A 36 16.91 -1.01 17.57
CA GLU A 36 16.48 -2.31 17.03
C GLU A 36 15.12 -2.78 17.59
N ASN A 37 14.72 -2.34 18.78
CA ASN A 37 13.49 -2.79 19.42
C ASN A 37 12.29 -1.92 19.03
N ARG A 38 12.52 -0.66 18.79
CA ARG A 38 11.46 0.33 18.63
C ARG A 38 10.50 -0.01 17.47
N GLY A 39 11.03 -0.55 16.36
CA GLY A 39 10.20 -0.91 15.21
C GLY A 39 9.16 -1.99 15.54
N TRP A 40 9.53 -2.98 16.35
CA TRP A 40 8.59 -4.00 16.81
C TRP A 40 7.59 -3.45 17.83
N GLU A 41 8.03 -2.64 18.79
CA GLU A 41 7.14 -1.99 19.75
C GLU A 41 6.02 -1.19 19.06
N GLU A 42 6.36 -0.41 18.05
CA GLU A 42 5.38 0.35 17.26
C GLU A 42 4.41 -0.56 16.50
N LEU A 43 4.87 -1.67 15.95
CA LEU A 43 3.97 -2.67 15.34
C LEU A 43 2.99 -3.25 16.37
N VAL A 44 3.44 -3.52 17.59
CA VAL A 44 2.57 -4.01 18.68
C VAL A 44 1.55 -2.93 19.09
N GLU A 45 1.96 -1.65 19.18
CA GLU A 45 1.05 -0.52 19.44
C GLU A 45 -0.07 -0.46 18.36
N HIS A 46 0.22 -0.87 17.13
CA HIS A 46 -0.73 -0.98 16.02
C HIS A 46 -1.50 -2.30 15.98
N GLN A 47 -1.36 -3.14 17.00
CA GLN A 47 -2.10 -4.41 17.16
C GLN A 47 -1.87 -5.40 16.02
N ILE A 48 -0.62 -5.49 15.55
CA ILE A 48 -0.24 -6.43 14.50
C ILE A 48 -0.51 -7.88 14.90
N ASN A 49 -0.91 -8.71 13.93
CA ASN A 49 -1.19 -10.13 14.15
C ASN A 49 -0.85 -10.97 12.90
N GLU A 50 -1.04 -12.29 12.97
CA GLU A 50 -0.68 -13.24 11.91
C GLU A 50 -1.43 -13.05 10.57
N LYS A 51 -2.47 -12.23 10.52
CA LYS A 51 -3.20 -11.90 9.28
C LYS A 51 -2.61 -10.70 8.55
N ASP A 52 -1.68 -10.02 9.18
CA ASP A 52 -1.02 -8.85 8.63
C ASP A 52 0.26 -9.23 7.87
N THR A 53 0.81 -8.28 7.16
CA THR A 53 2.10 -8.39 6.47
C THR A 53 2.93 -7.16 6.76
N VAL A 54 4.17 -7.36 7.19
CA VAL A 54 5.15 -6.28 7.38
C VAL A 54 6.10 -6.23 6.19
N ILE A 55 6.28 -5.04 5.63
CA ILE A 55 7.28 -4.80 4.58
C ILE A 55 8.30 -3.80 5.10
N GLY A 56 9.49 -4.30 5.39
CA GLY A 56 10.64 -3.47 5.78
C GLY A 56 11.24 -2.77 4.56
N ILE A 57 11.54 -1.48 4.69
CA ILE A 57 12.08 -0.68 3.57
C ILE A 57 13.31 0.07 4.05
N ALA A 58 14.47 -0.29 3.54
CA ALA A 58 15.71 0.43 3.77
C ALA A 58 16.66 0.24 2.58
N ALA A 59 17.13 1.33 2.00
CA ALA A 59 18.00 1.27 0.82
C ALA A 59 19.31 0.52 1.11
N SER A 60 19.93 0.74 2.29
CA SER A 60 21.12 0.04 2.73
C SER A 60 20.88 -1.45 3.02
N GLY A 61 19.70 -1.78 3.53
CA GLY A 61 19.39 -3.10 4.07
C GLY A 61 20.04 -3.39 5.42
N THR A 62 20.56 -2.36 6.12
CA THR A 62 21.30 -2.51 7.40
C THR A 62 20.69 -1.73 8.55
N THR A 63 19.56 -1.07 8.37
CA THR A 63 18.90 -0.23 9.37
C THR A 63 18.38 -1.07 10.55
N PRO A 64 18.90 -0.92 11.77
CA PRO A 64 18.55 -1.75 12.92
C PRO A 64 17.05 -1.74 13.26
N TYR A 65 16.43 -0.57 13.26
CA TYR A 65 14.98 -0.40 13.46
C TYR A 65 14.15 -1.34 12.55
N VAL A 66 14.50 -1.44 11.26
CA VAL A 66 13.79 -2.28 10.30
C VAL A 66 14.11 -3.76 10.47
N ILE A 67 15.39 -4.09 10.72
CA ILE A 67 15.85 -5.45 10.94
C ILE A 67 15.17 -6.06 12.16
N GLY A 68 15.15 -5.32 13.29
CA GLY A 68 14.48 -5.77 14.51
C GLY A 68 12.98 -5.97 14.34
N ALA A 69 12.30 -5.02 13.66
CA ALA A 69 10.88 -5.16 13.35
C ALA A 69 10.57 -6.43 12.52
N LEU A 70 11.35 -6.71 11.47
CA LEU A 70 11.15 -7.90 10.64
C LEU A 70 11.44 -9.19 11.40
N ARG A 71 12.53 -9.23 12.17
CA ARG A 71 12.91 -10.38 13.00
C ARG A 71 11.82 -10.76 13.99
N GLU A 72 11.33 -9.78 14.75
CA GLU A 72 10.30 -10.02 15.75
C GLU A 72 8.95 -10.35 15.11
N ALA A 73 8.55 -9.65 14.05
CA ALA A 73 7.33 -9.97 13.31
C ALA A 73 7.34 -11.44 12.82
N ARG A 74 8.45 -11.89 12.24
CA ARG A 74 8.62 -13.27 11.78
C ARG A 74 8.54 -14.29 12.93
N LYS A 75 9.14 -14.00 14.08
CA LYS A 75 9.03 -14.87 15.29
C LYS A 75 7.60 -15.03 15.78
N HIS A 76 6.77 -13.99 15.58
CA HIS A 76 5.36 -13.99 15.97
C HIS A 76 4.42 -14.46 14.84
N GLY A 77 4.95 -15.09 13.79
CA GLY A 77 4.16 -15.69 12.70
C GLY A 77 3.58 -14.70 11.70
N VAL A 78 3.99 -13.43 11.73
CA VAL A 78 3.59 -12.41 10.76
C VAL A 78 4.39 -12.58 9.48
N LEU A 79 3.74 -12.55 8.33
CA LEU A 79 4.43 -12.59 7.04
C LEU A 79 5.30 -11.34 6.85
N THR A 80 6.57 -11.54 6.50
CA THR A 80 7.52 -10.44 6.33
C THR A 80 8.06 -10.36 4.92
N GLY A 81 8.14 -9.14 4.40
CA GLY A 81 8.86 -8.81 3.17
C GLY A 81 9.87 -7.71 3.41
N CYS A 82 10.84 -7.56 2.51
CA CYS A 82 11.71 -6.39 2.53
C CYS A 82 11.98 -5.83 1.12
N ILE A 83 12.31 -4.54 1.08
CA ILE A 83 12.76 -3.83 -0.12
C ILE A 83 14.08 -3.16 0.20
N THR A 84 15.14 -3.59 -0.47
CA THR A 84 16.50 -3.05 -0.30
C THR A 84 17.16 -2.81 -1.65
N SER A 85 18.20 -1.97 -1.68
CA SER A 85 19.00 -1.72 -2.90
C SER A 85 20.35 -2.45 -2.88
N ASN A 86 20.62 -3.24 -1.85
CA ASN A 86 21.85 -4.01 -1.72
C ASN A 86 21.53 -5.51 -1.61
N PRO A 87 22.24 -6.35 -2.35
CA PRO A 87 22.07 -7.79 -2.29
C PRO A 87 22.60 -8.35 -0.96
N ASP A 88 22.09 -9.51 -0.59
CA ASP A 88 22.53 -10.28 0.58
C ASP A 88 22.57 -9.45 1.89
N SER A 89 21.66 -8.50 2.03
CA SER A 89 21.64 -7.60 3.19
C SER A 89 21.14 -8.31 4.46
N PRO A 90 21.56 -7.86 5.66
CA PRO A 90 21.02 -8.38 6.93
C PRO A 90 19.50 -8.33 7.00
N MET A 91 18.89 -7.29 6.44
CA MET A 91 17.43 -7.16 6.37
C MET A 91 16.79 -8.23 5.48
N ALA A 92 17.43 -8.59 4.35
CA ALA A 92 16.96 -9.65 3.46
C ALA A 92 16.94 -11.02 4.15
N ALA A 93 17.92 -11.29 5.02
CA ALA A 93 18.00 -12.53 5.78
C ALA A 93 16.87 -12.71 6.81
N GLU A 94 16.32 -11.61 7.33
CA GLU A 94 15.21 -11.62 8.30
C GLU A 94 13.81 -11.66 7.64
N ALA A 95 13.71 -11.41 6.35
CA ALA A 95 12.43 -11.42 5.64
C ALA A 95 12.08 -12.79 5.04
N ASN A 96 10.78 -13.14 4.98
CA ASN A 96 10.30 -14.31 4.23
C ASN A 96 10.45 -14.09 2.71
N VAL A 97 10.29 -12.83 2.25
CA VAL A 97 10.42 -12.45 0.84
C VAL A 97 11.29 -11.21 0.74
N ALA A 98 12.42 -11.29 0.05
CA ALA A 98 13.29 -10.16 -0.20
C ALA A 98 13.15 -9.65 -1.64
N ILE A 99 12.96 -8.35 -1.78
CA ILE A 99 13.01 -7.64 -3.06
C ILE A 99 14.30 -6.82 -3.08
N GLU A 100 15.32 -7.36 -3.72
CA GLU A 100 16.63 -6.76 -3.85
C GLU A 100 16.72 -5.98 -5.17
N MET A 101 16.51 -4.69 -5.08
CA MET A 101 16.46 -3.78 -6.21
C MET A 101 17.86 -3.21 -6.48
N ILE A 102 18.64 -3.85 -7.32
CA ILE A 102 20.01 -3.46 -7.62
C ILE A 102 20.02 -2.27 -8.59
N VAL A 103 20.15 -1.08 -8.08
CA VAL A 103 20.12 0.19 -8.86
C VAL A 103 21.51 0.73 -9.21
N GLY A 104 22.56 0.08 -8.71
CA GLY A 104 23.93 0.55 -8.83
C GLY A 104 24.21 1.80 -7.99
N PRO A 105 25.42 2.37 -8.08
CA PRO A 105 25.83 3.52 -7.26
C PRO A 105 25.01 4.77 -7.56
N GLU A 106 24.69 5.52 -6.51
CA GLU A 106 24.10 6.85 -6.65
C GLU A 106 25.13 7.84 -7.21
N TYR A 107 24.65 8.89 -7.87
CA TYR A 107 25.53 9.97 -8.35
C TYR A 107 26.24 10.68 -7.18
N VAL A 108 25.51 10.95 -6.10
CA VAL A 108 26.08 11.42 -4.85
C VAL A 108 26.22 10.23 -3.92
N THR A 109 27.44 9.78 -3.69
CA THR A 109 27.76 8.62 -2.86
C THR A 109 27.15 8.75 -1.46
N GLY A 110 26.44 7.70 -1.01
CA GLY A 110 25.77 7.68 0.30
C GLY A 110 24.38 8.31 0.31
N SER A 111 23.94 8.98 -0.76
CA SER A 111 22.61 9.60 -0.84
C SER A 111 21.64 8.73 -1.66
N SER A 112 20.87 7.88 -0.98
CA SER A 112 19.98 6.88 -1.60
C SER A 112 18.63 7.42 -2.13
N ARG A 113 18.49 8.76 -2.22
CA ARG A 113 17.20 9.40 -2.55
C ARG A 113 16.80 9.34 -4.04
N MET A 114 17.78 9.24 -4.94
CA MET A 114 17.51 9.29 -6.38
C MET A 114 17.13 7.92 -6.95
N LYS A 115 18.10 7.03 -7.15
CA LYS A 115 17.85 5.71 -7.74
C LYS A 115 17.08 4.81 -6.79
N SER A 116 17.56 4.61 -5.58
CA SER A 116 16.96 3.74 -4.58
C SER A 116 15.58 4.23 -4.18
N GLY A 117 15.43 5.49 -3.80
CA GLY A 117 14.12 6.05 -3.41
C GLY A 117 13.10 6.03 -4.55
N THR A 118 13.52 6.29 -5.80
CA THR A 118 12.62 6.20 -6.96
C THR A 118 12.18 4.75 -7.20
N GLY A 119 13.13 3.81 -7.15
CA GLY A 119 12.82 2.39 -7.34
C GLY A 119 11.92 1.84 -6.22
N GLN A 120 12.18 2.18 -4.96
CA GLN A 120 11.32 1.82 -3.83
C GLN A 120 9.88 2.31 -4.03
N LYS A 121 9.70 3.56 -4.46
CA LYS A 121 8.37 4.10 -4.79
C LYS A 121 7.70 3.27 -5.89
N MET A 122 8.42 2.88 -6.94
CA MET A 122 7.86 2.08 -8.03
C MET A 122 7.44 0.69 -7.54
N ILE A 123 8.27 0.02 -6.74
CA ILE A 123 7.97 -1.29 -6.17
C ILE A 123 6.73 -1.22 -5.28
N LEU A 124 6.64 -0.22 -4.39
CA LEU A 124 5.47 -0.01 -3.53
C LEU A 124 4.18 0.21 -4.33
N ASN A 125 4.27 0.96 -5.42
CA ASN A 125 3.13 1.15 -6.34
C ASN A 125 2.74 -0.15 -7.04
N MET A 126 3.71 -0.95 -7.49
CA MET A 126 3.44 -2.26 -8.08
C MET A 126 2.78 -3.20 -7.08
N ILE A 127 3.31 -3.31 -5.87
CA ILE A 127 2.73 -4.15 -4.80
C ILE A 127 1.29 -3.72 -4.52
N SER A 128 1.06 -2.43 -4.24
CA SER A 128 -0.28 -1.94 -3.91
C SER A 128 -1.28 -2.10 -5.06
N THR A 129 -0.85 -1.88 -6.29
CA THR A 129 -1.70 -2.07 -7.47
C THR A 129 -2.03 -3.55 -7.67
N SER A 130 -1.04 -4.44 -7.55
CA SER A 130 -1.24 -5.89 -7.68
C SER A 130 -2.20 -6.43 -6.62
N VAL A 131 -2.06 -5.97 -5.37
CA VAL A 131 -2.99 -6.33 -4.29
C VAL A 131 -4.41 -5.88 -4.62
N MET A 132 -4.60 -4.65 -5.12
CA MET A 132 -5.94 -4.16 -5.51
C MET A 132 -6.54 -4.93 -6.68
N ILE A 133 -5.73 -5.38 -7.63
CA ILE A 133 -6.16 -6.26 -8.73
C ILE A 133 -6.61 -7.62 -8.17
N GLN A 134 -5.81 -8.25 -7.32
CA GLN A 134 -6.13 -9.53 -6.70
C GLN A 134 -7.41 -9.47 -5.82
N LEU A 135 -7.65 -8.36 -5.16
CA LEU A 135 -8.87 -8.12 -4.38
C LEU A 135 -10.09 -7.79 -5.26
N GLY A 136 -9.98 -7.85 -6.59
CA GLY A 136 -11.08 -7.56 -7.51
C GLY A 136 -11.56 -6.10 -7.50
N ARG A 137 -10.67 -5.17 -7.11
CA ARG A 137 -10.96 -3.72 -7.07
C ARG A 137 -10.73 -3.04 -8.41
N VAL A 138 -10.16 -3.75 -9.37
CA VAL A 138 -9.84 -3.27 -10.72
C VAL A 138 -10.50 -4.20 -11.74
N LYS A 139 -11.19 -3.61 -12.73
CA LYS A 139 -11.77 -4.33 -13.89
C LYS A 139 -11.20 -3.71 -15.17
N GLY A 140 -10.46 -4.49 -15.96
CA GLY A 140 -9.67 -3.97 -17.05
C GLY A 140 -8.61 -2.99 -16.52
N ASN A 141 -8.67 -1.73 -16.97
CA ASN A 141 -7.80 -0.66 -16.47
C ASN A 141 -8.53 0.34 -15.54
N LYS A 142 -9.72 -0.03 -15.06
CA LYS A 142 -10.60 0.87 -14.28
C LYS A 142 -10.72 0.40 -12.83
N MET A 143 -10.56 1.34 -11.89
CA MET A 143 -10.84 1.09 -10.48
C MET A 143 -12.35 1.14 -10.25
N VAL A 144 -12.96 0.00 -9.94
CA VAL A 144 -14.43 -0.14 -9.81
C VAL A 144 -14.93 0.02 -8.37
N ASN A 145 -14.03 0.08 -7.39
CA ASN A 145 -14.37 0.22 -5.97
C ASN A 145 -13.87 1.55 -5.39
N MET A 146 -14.07 2.63 -6.11
CA MET A 146 -13.72 3.98 -5.64
C MET A 146 -14.68 4.43 -4.53
N GLN A 147 -14.12 5.08 -3.51
CA GLN A 147 -14.94 5.87 -2.57
C GLN A 147 -15.41 7.15 -3.28
N LEU A 148 -16.71 7.42 -3.16
CA LEU A 148 -17.34 8.58 -3.81
C LEU A 148 -17.14 9.87 -2.96
N SER A 149 -15.91 10.17 -2.58
CA SER A 149 -15.56 11.22 -1.62
C SER A 149 -15.57 12.64 -2.20
N ASN A 150 -15.66 12.79 -3.51
CA ASN A 150 -15.75 14.09 -4.16
C ASN A 150 -16.46 14.00 -5.51
N HIS A 151 -16.90 15.16 -6.04
CA HIS A 151 -17.63 15.26 -7.31
C HIS A 151 -16.89 14.61 -8.49
N LYS A 152 -15.56 14.76 -8.57
CA LYS A 152 -14.75 14.19 -9.65
C LYS A 152 -14.82 12.64 -9.65
N LEU A 153 -14.84 12.02 -8.49
CA LEU A 153 -14.94 10.56 -8.37
C LEU A 153 -16.35 10.06 -8.65
N VAL A 154 -17.38 10.80 -8.26
CA VAL A 154 -18.78 10.51 -8.63
C VAL A 154 -18.93 10.56 -10.15
N GLU A 155 -18.47 11.64 -10.79
CA GLU A 155 -18.54 11.80 -12.25
C GLU A 155 -17.80 10.70 -13.00
N ARG A 156 -16.61 10.32 -12.50
CA ARG A 156 -15.83 9.21 -13.06
C ARG A 156 -16.55 7.87 -12.93
N GLY A 157 -17.15 7.57 -11.78
CA GLY A 157 -17.95 6.37 -11.55
C GLY A 157 -19.19 6.33 -12.43
N THR A 158 -19.88 7.46 -12.59
CA THR A 158 -21.03 7.61 -13.48
C THR A 158 -20.67 7.25 -14.92
N ARG A 159 -19.57 7.79 -15.45
CA ARG A 159 -19.12 7.45 -16.83
C ARG A 159 -18.79 5.97 -16.99
N MET A 160 -18.19 5.34 -15.98
CA MET A 160 -17.90 3.91 -16.04
C MET A 160 -19.18 3.08 -16.17
N ILE A 161 -20.25 3.44 -15.44
CA ILE A 161 -21.55 2.78 -15.52
C ILE A 161 -22.21 3.03 -16.87
N MET A 162 -22.16 4.28 -17.37
CA MET A 162 -22.67 4.59 -18.72
C MET A 162 -22.03 3.74 -19.80
N GLU A 163 -20.69 3.62 -19.78
CA GLU A 163 -19.94 2.82 -20.76
C GLU A 163 -20.22 1.32 -20.66
N GLU A 164 -20.39 0.80 -19.44
CA GLU A 164 -20.59 -0.64 -19.21
C GLU A 164 -22.03 -1.10 -19.47
N LEU A 165 -23.03 -0.23 -19.17
CA LEU A 165 -24.45 -0.58 -19.24
C LEU A 165 -25.22 0.12 -20.37
N GLY A 166 -24.60 1.06 -21.09
CA GLY A 166 -25.26 1.83 -22.14
C GLY A 166 -26.31 2.83 -21.62
N LEU A 167 -26.25 3.21 -20.34
CA LEU A 167 -27.22 4.10 -19.71
C LEU A 167 -26.90 5.57 -19.95
N ASN A 168 -27.93 6.42 -19.88
CA ASN A 168 -27.71 7.86 -19.83
C ASN A 168 -27.13 8.30 -18.50
N HIS A 169 -26.60 9.54 -18.45
CA HIS A 169 -25.90 10.08 -17.30
C HIS A 169 -26.74 10.03 -16.01
N ASP A 170 -28.00 10.47 -16.06
CA ASP A 170 -28.87 10.60 -14.89
C ASP A 170 -29.18 9.24 -14.25
N HIS A 171 -29.45 8.23 -15.07
CA HIS A 171 -29.69 6.87 -14.60
C HIS A 171 -28.40 6.25 -14.01
N ALA A 172 -27.27 6.40 -14.69
CA ALA A 172 -25.99 5.89 -14.22
C ALA A 172 -25.57 6.52 -12.89
N GLN A 173 -25.78 7.85 -12.74
CA GLN A 173 -25.45 8.56 -11.49
C GLN A 173 -26.37 8.12 -10.34
N LYS A 174 -27.67 7.97 -10.59
CA LYS A 174 -28.60 7.47 -9.58
C LYS A 174 -28.23 6.07 -9.10
N LEU A 175 -27.89 5.16 -10.03
CA LEU A 175 -27.43 3.81 -9.68
C LEU A 175 -26.14 3.85 -8.86
N LEU A 176 -25.16 4.67 -9.24
CA LEU A 176 -23.92 4.82 -8.52
C LEU A 176 -24.15 5.28 -7.08
N LEU A 177 -24.96 6.32 -6.89
CA LEU A 177 -25.25 6.88 -5.57
C LEU A 177 -26.08 5.93 -4.69
N LEU A 178 -27.00 5.18 -5.30
CA LEU A 178 -27.82 4.19 -4.60
C LEU A 178 -26.97 3.02 -4.07
N HIS A 179 -26.03 2.53 -4.88
CA HIS A 179 -25.26 1.31 -4.54
C HIS A 179 -23.84 1.59 -4.00
N GLY A 180 -23.43 2.86 -3.95
CA GLY A 180 -22.18 3.31 -3.31
C GLY A 180 -20.88 2.94 -4.05
N SER A 181 -20.93 2.10 -5.09
CA SER A 181 -19.77 1.77 -5.93
C SER A 181 -20.17 1.35 -7.33
N VAL A 182 -19.25 1.53 -8.29
CA VAL A 182 -19.45 1.12 -9.70
C VAL A 182 -19.75 -0.37 -9.79
N LYS A 183 -19.00 -1.20 -9.06
CA LYS A 183 -19.20 -2.65 -9.05
C LYS A 183 -20.62 -3.02 -8.60
N ASN A 184 -21.01 -2.56 -7.41
CA ASN A 184 -22.32 -2.89 -6.86
C ASN A 184 -23.47 -2.39 -7.74
N ALA A 185 -23.32 -1.20 -8.32
CA ALA A 185 -24.30 -0.63 -9.24
C ALA A 185 -24.51 -1.49 -10.51
N ILE A 186 -23.39 -1.96 -11.11
CA ILE A 186 -23.45 -2.82 -12.30
C ILE A 186 -24.05 -4.17 -11.95
N ASP A 187 -23.62 -4.79 -10.86
CA ASP A 187 -24.09 -6.10 -10.42
C ASP A 187 -25.60 -6.07 -10.10
N ALA A 188 -26.07 -5.05 -9.38
CA ALA A 188 -27.48 -4.86 -9.05
C ALA A 188 -28.36 -4.62 -10.30
N TYR A 189 -27.87 -3.80 -11.24
CA TYR A 189 -28.59 -3.55 -12.48
C TYR A 189 -28.77 -4.82 -13.33
N ARG A 190 -27.70 -5.61 -13.49
CA ARG A 190 -27.75 -6.88 -14.22
C ARG A 190 -28.70 -7.87 -13.57
N TYR A 191 -28.62 -8.00 -12.24
CA TYR A 191 -29.54 -8.87 -11.49
C TYR A 191 -31.02 -8.49 -11.72
N SER A 192 -31.33 -7.18 -11.78
CA SER A 192 -32.68 -6.68 -12.02
C SER A 192 -33.21 -6.89 -13.46
N GLN A 193 -32.32 -7.17 -14.41
CA GLN A 193 -32.71 -7.45 -15.82
C GLN A 193 -32.93 -8.95 -16.06
N ASP A 194 -32.35 -9.81 -15.24
CA ASP A 194 -32.42 -11.27 -15.36
C ASP A 194 -33.64 -11.86 -14.60
N HIS A 195 -34.37 -11.01 -13.85
CA HIS A 195 -35.55 -11.37 -13.04
C HIS A 195 -36.71 -10.41 -13.26
#